data_426f04507e035f05bdca49db184c9e1f
#
_entry.id   426f04507e035f05bdca49db184c9e1f
#
_cell.length_a   1.000
_cell.length_b   1.000
_cell.length_c   1.000
_cell.angle_alpha   90.00
_cell.angle_beta   90.00
_cell.angle_gamma   90.00
#
_symmetry.space_group_name_H-M   'P 1'
#
loop_
_entity.id
_entity.type
_entity.pdbx_description
1 polymer ?
#
loop_
_entity_poly.entity_id
_entity_poly.type
_entity_poly.pdbx_seq_one_letter_code
_entity_poly.pdbx_strand_id
1 'polypeptide(L)'
;MLLLMKFLDNINLSKKIKENLSLWQIFFIFVPDFNLVIMIKYYSFLLKVFLYSILPFLYVACKDNPKPLAKAPKTDLKKTKLEGAIKTQNFINYSYIKDSVTNKWVKTETSEVSIVFNKYGFELEEFFRDDSKEEHSFYDYDANFRRISENHIFIDKKNKKIERIFDYIIYDSLGYETERYSYNYQDTAITAKKYISEYDKNGQKTSEIEYLFKEKSWQPVFKLSYDYDDNGNQIEKRISKYYLLLWITKNKESYTYEDKLLKEAYFSEEKDSLSVKKIIYDYKGREQIHTYINNDGKILYSTQYVYDNRENITKITMFDTQNREGDKHFYTYTPQNKMIQHTMYKEGKEYQRIFYEYNTKGNITKESTYENNELKRFTEIKYTYY
;
A
#
# COMPACT_ATOMS: atom_id res chain seq x y z
N MET A 1 26.08 -3.30 26.32
CA MET A 1 24.77 -3.05 26.93
C MET A 1 24.71 -1.71 27.68
N LEU A 2 25.54 -1.45 28.68
CA LEU A 2 25.56 -0.18 29.44
C LEU A 2 25.85 1.08 28.58
N LEU A 3 26.74 0.99 27.59
CA LEU A 3 27.05 2.07 26.64
C LEU A 3 25.87 2.36 25.69
N LEU A 4 25.16 1.33 25.28
CA LEU A 4 23.97 1.44 24.40
C LEU A 4 22.78 2.08 25.16
N MET A 5 22.59 1.72 26.42
CA MET A 5 21.57 2.33 27.28
C MET A 5 21.86 3.81 27.56
N LYS A 6 23.11 4.17 27.83
CA LYS A 6 23.52 5.58 27.97
C LYS A 6 23.36 6.38 26.68
N PHE A 7 23.49 5.74 25.50
CA PHE A 7 23.28 6.38 24.20
C PHE A 7 21.79 6.62 23.96
N LEU A 8 20.94 5.66 24.30
CA LEU A 8 19.47 5.78 24.19
C LEU A 8 18.90 6.86 25.13
N ASP A 9 19.57 7.11 26.27
CA ASP A 9 19.15 8.17 27.20
C ASP A 9 19.42 9.57 26.65
N ASN A 10 20.39 9.71 25.74
CA ASN A 10 20.70 10.96 25.06
C ASN A 10 19.80 11.25 23.83
N ILE A 11 19.04 10.25 23.35
CA ILE A 11 18.05 10.44 22.28
C ILE A 11 16.72 10.73 22.95
N ASN A 12 16.09 11.83 22.58
CA ASN A 12 14.81 12.29 23.16
C ASN A 12 13.63 11.45 22.64
N LEU A 13 13.73 10.11 22.77
CA LEU A 13 12.65 9.16 22.49
C LEU A 13 11.74 9.07 23.72
N SER A 14 10.43 8.99 23.50
CA SER A 14 9.50 8.82 24.62
C SER A 14 9.81 7.52 25.38
N LYS A 15 9.60 7.53 26.70
CA LYS A 15 9.82 6.37 27.58
C LYS A 15 9.12 5.12 27.06
N LYS A 16 7.92 5.29 26.51
CA LYS A 16 7.08 4.23 25.92
C LYS A 16 7.71 3.56 24.70
N ILE A 17 8.52 4.29 23.91
CA ILE A 17 9.26 3.74 22.77
C ILE A 17 10.44 2.91 23.26
N LYS A 18 11.17 3.42 24.26
CA LYS A 18 12.32 2.71 24.84
C LYS A 18 11.93 1.35 25.46
N GLU A 19 10.74 1.26 26.02
CA GLU A 19 10.23 0.04 26.66
C GLU A 19 9.71 -1.01 25.65
N ASN A 20 9.32 -0.59 24.44
CA ASN A 20 8.70 -1.47 23.44
C ASN A 20 9.62 -1.85 22.27
N LEU A 21 10.78 -1.20 22.11
CA LEU A 21 11.76 -1.59 21.10
C LEU A 21 12.54 -2.83 21.55
N SER A 22 12.54 -3.88 20.75
CA SER A 22 13.42 -5.01 20.99
C SER A 22 14.89 -4.59 20.85
N LEU A 23 15.79 -5.22 21.59
CA LEU A 23 17.25 -4.99 21.50
C LEU A 23 17.77 -5.09 20.05
N TRP A 24 17.10 -5.85 19.19
CA TRP A 24 17.43 -6.04 17.79
C TRP A 24 17.02 -4.87 16.90
N GLN A 25 15.86 -4.29 17.14
CA GLN A 25 15.40 -3.09 16.43
C GLN A 25 16.35 -1.91 16.72
N ILE A 26 16.83 -1.81 17.97
CA ILE A 26 17.83 -0.82 18.38
C ILE A 26 19.16 -1.05 17.67
N PHE A 27 19.62 -2.31 17.55
CA PHE A 27 20.88 -2.65 16.91
C PHE A 27 20.88 -2.30 15.41
N PHE A 28 19.79 -2.55 14.71
CA PHE A 28 19.63 -2.20 13.29
C PHE A 28 19.61 -0.68 13.03
N ILE A 29 19.14 0.10 13.98
CA ILE A 29 19.10 1.56 13.87
C ILE A 29 20.50 2.17 13.94
N PHE A 30 21.45 1.53 14.64
CA PHE A 30 22.69 2.19 15.03
C PHE A 30 24.01 1.59 14.46
N VAL A 31 23.95 0.57 13.60
CA VAL A 31 25.15 -0.05 13.01
C VAL A 31 25.04 -0.16 11.48
N PRO A 32 25.28 0.93 10.74
CA PRO A 32 25.11 0.96 9.28
C PRO A 32 26.12 0.13 8.48
N ASP A 33 27.32 -0.14 9.01
CA ASP A 33 28.46 -0.67 8.23
C ASP A 33 28.75 -2.16 8.42
N PHE A 34 27.82 -2.95 8.97
CA PHE A 34 28.07 -4.38 9.17
C PHE A 34 27.86 -5.19 7.89
N ASN A 35 28.90 -5.88 7.45
CA ASN A 35 28.91 -6.71 6.24
C ASN A 35 27.85 -7.83 6.33
N LEU A 36 26.83 -7.79 5.45
CA LEU A 36 25.63 -8.63 5.46
C LEU A 36 25.95 -10.15 5.53
N VAL A 37 27.06 -10.58 4.93
CA VAL A 37 27.49 -11.99 4.89
C VAL A 37 27.96 -12.50 6.27
N ILE A 38 28.58 -11.64 7.07
CA ILE A 38 29.00 -11.99 8.45
C ILE A 38 27.77 -12.06 9.35
N MET A 39 26.79 -11.19 9.14
CA MET A 39 25.54 -11.16 9.90
C MET A 39 24.70 -12.43 9.74
N ILE A 40 24.58 -12.97 8.53
CA ILE A 40 23.77 -14.18 8.28
C ILE A 40 24.38 -15.41 9.00
N LYS A 41 25.70 -15.53 9.07
CA LYS A 41 26.36 -16.62 9.82
C LYS A 41 26.23 -16.47 11.33
N TYR A 42 26.35 -15.25 11.86
CA TYR A 42 26.16 -14.95 13.29
C TYR A 42 24.71 -15.09 13.72
N TYR A 43 23.75 -14.73 12.85
CA TYR A 43 22.31 -14.87 13.06
C TYR A 43 21.88 -16.33 13.21
N SER A 44 22.41 -17.21 12.38
CA SER A 44 22.14 -18.67 12.47
C SER A 44 22.68 -19.28 13.77
N PHE A 45 23.81 -18.80 14.26
CA PHE A 45 24.39 -19.28 15.52
C PHE A 45 23.64 -18.75 16.75
N LEU A 46 23.36 -17.45 16.81
CA LEU A 46 22.63 -16.83 17.92
C LEU A 46 21.17 -17.29 17.98
N LEU A 47 20.52 -17.49 16.83
CA LEU A 47 19.15 -18.04 16.76
C LEU A 47 19.10 -19.48 17.31
N LYS A 48 20.11 -20.30 17.03
CA LYS A 48 20.21 -21.66 17.61
C LYS A 48 20.40 -21.62 19.12
N VAL A 49 21.29 -20.76 19.64
CA VAL A 49 21.50 -20.61 21.09
C VAL A 49 20.25 -20.06 21.78
N PHE A 50 19.57 -19.10 21.18
CA PHE A 50 18.30 -18.53 21.69
C PHE A 50 17.14 -19.55 21.66
N LEU A 51 17.01 -20.33 20.59
CA LEU A 51 16.02 -21.41 20.50
C LEU A 51 16.23 -22.51 21.53
N TYR A 52 17.48 -22.91 21.79
CA TYR A 52 17.76 -23.99 22.76
C TYR A 52 17.63 -23.54 24.23
N SER A 53 17.79 -22.25 24.54
CA SER A 53 17.66 -21.74 25.91
C SER A 53 16.24 -21.34 26.31
N ILE A 54 15.33 -21.03 25.35
CA ILE A 54 13.98 -20.50 25.63
C ILE A 54 12.88 -21.51 25.30
N LEU A 55 13.12 -22.52 24.44
CA LEU A 55 12.13 -23.57 24.13
C LEU A 55 11.51 -24.26 25.35
N PRO A 56 12.23 -24.54 26.48
CA PRO A 56 11.58 -25.14 27.66
C PRO A 56 10.58 -24.23 28.36
N PHE A 57 10.75 -22.88 28.25
CA PHE A 57 9.85 -21.91 28.90
C PHE A 57 8.61 -21.56 28.07
N LEU A 58 8.70 -21.71 26.74
CA LEU A 58 7.56 -21.44 25.83
C LEU A 58 6.54 -22.59 25.77
N TYR A 59 6.92 -23.81 26.17
CA TYR A 59 6.01 -24.96 26.16
C TYR A 59 4.94 -24.94 27.24
N VAL A 60 5.09 -24.10 28.27
CA VAL A 60 4.13 -23.95 29.37
C VAL A 60 3.11 -22.82 29.17
N ALA A 61 3.37 -21.86 28.25
CA ALA A 61 2.57 -20.65 28.11
C ALA A 61 1.49 -20.69 27.00
N CYS A 62 1.38 -21.78 26.22
CA CYS A 62 0.43 -21.85 25.10
C CYS A 62 -0.76 -22.77 25.40
N LYS A 63 -1.58 -22.44 26.41
CA LYS A 63 -2.88 -23.11 26.62
C LYS A 63 -4.08 -22.16 26.65
N ASP A 64 -3.89 -20.89 26.42
CA ASP A 64 -5.01 -19.98 26.28
C ASP A 64 -5.27 -19.67 24.81
N ASN A 65 -6.36 -20.23 24.27
CA ASN A 65 -6.88 -19.79 22.97
C ASN A 65 -7.17 -18.29 23.07
N PRO A 66 -6.56 -17.45 22.22
CA PRO A 66 -6.88 -16.04 22.24
C PRO A 66 -8.38 -15.87 21.99
N LYS A 67 -9.08 -15.16 22.86
CA LYS A 67 -10.49 -14.82 22.68
C LYS A 67 -10.65 -14.18 21.30
N PRO A 68 -11.66 -14.57 20.51
CA PRO A 68 -11.89 -13.96 19.21
C PRO A 68 -12.09 -12.45 19.39
N LEU A 69 -11.28 -11.64 18.73
CA LEU A 69 -11.43 -10.19 18.72
C LEU A 69 -12.75 -9.82 18.05
N ALA A 70 -13.51 -8.92 18.63
CA ALA A 70 -14.83 -8.50 18.14
C ALA A 70 -14.79 -7.90 16.73
N LYS A 71 -13.66 -7.41 16.27
CA LYS A 71 -13.36 -7.03 14.86
C LYS A 71 -11.88 -7.25 14.58
N ALA A 72 -11.51 -8.45 14.13
CA ALA A 72 -10.16 -8.66 13.61
C ALA A 72 -9.92 -7.76 12.40
N PRO A 73 -8.73 -7.14 12.27
CA PRO A 73 -8.39 -6.40 11.07
C PRO A 73 -8.52 -7.30 9.83
N LYS A 74 -9.00 -6.75 8.71
CA LYS A 74 -9.07 -7.51 7.46
C LYS A 74 -7.67 -7.98 7.11
N THR A 75 -7.50 -9.28 6.89
CA THR A 75 -6.22 -9.85 6.47
C THR A 75 -5.82 -9.33 5.09
N ASP A 76 -4.55 -9.30 4.78
CA ASP A 76 -4.07 -8.84 3.47
C ASP A 76 -4.57 -9.76 2.36
N LEU A 77 -4.69 -11.08 2.60
CA LEU A 77 -5.35 -12.02 1.68
C LEU A 77 -6.80 -11.64 1.37
N LYS A 78 -7.58 -11.16 2.35
CA LYS A 78 -8.97 -10.69 2.12
C LYS A 78 -9.00 -9.37 1.36
N LYS A 79 -8.04 -8.48 1.58
CA LYS A 79 -7.93 -7.21 0.85
C LYS A 79 -7.64 -7.48 -0.64
N THR A 80 -6.78 -8.45 -0.93
CA THR A 80 -6.39 -8.85 -2.30
C THR A 80 -7.37 -9.83 -2.94
N LYS A 81 -8.44 -10.24 -2.24
CA LYS A 81 -9.44 -11.22 -2.71
C LYS A 81 -8.83 -12.57 -3.10
N LEU A 82 -7.75 -12.98 -2.43
CA LEU A 82 -7.11 -14.28 -2.63
C LEU A 82 -7.82 -15.39 -1.85
N GLU A 83 -7.91 -16.56 -2.46
CA GLU A 83 -8.64 -17.71 -1.92
C GLU A 83 -7.70 -18.76 -1.32
N GLY A 84 -8.07 -19.26 -0.14
CA GLY A 84 -7.33 -20.29 0.59
C GLY A 84 -6.30 -19.73 1.59
N ALA A 85 -5.71 -20.65 2.36
CA ALA A 85 -4.66 -20.31 3.33
C ALA A 85 -3.30 -20.26 2.60
N ILE A 86 -3.05 -19.15 1.90
CA ILE A 86 -1.84 -18.96 1.12
C ILE A 86 -0.65 -18.68 2.05
N LYS A 87 0.44 -19.38 1.82
CA LYS A 87 1.73 -19.18 2.50
C LYS A 87 2.64 -18.28 1.68
N THR A 88 2.76 -18.52 0.39
CA THR A 88 3.54 -17.65 -0.52
C THR A 88 2.79 -17.44 -1.83
N GLN A 89 3.02 -16.26 -2.40
CA GLN A 89 2.58 -15.89 -3.74
C GLN A 89 3.79 -15.34 -4.50
N ASN A 90 4.17 -15.99 -5.60
CA ASN A 90 5.30 -15.59 -6.42
C ASN A 90 4.82 -15.21 -7.81
N PHE A 91 5.18 -14.02 -8.25
CA PHE A 91 4.94 -13.49 -9.58
C PHE A 91 6.26 -13.51 -10.36
N ILE A 92 6.24 -14.01 -11.57
CA ILE A 92 7.36 -13.91 -12.50
C ILE A 92 6.84 -13.24 -13.77
N ASN A 93 7.36 -12.05 -14.05
CA ASN A 93 6.98 -11.27 -15.21
C ASN A 93 7.92 -11.55 -16.38
N TYR A 94 7.34 -11.73 -17.55
CA TYR A 94 8.06 -12.00 -18.78
C TYR A 94 7.65 -11.02 -19.86
N SER A 95 8.63 -10.58 -20.68
CA SER A 95 8.39 -9.86 -21.94
C SER A 95 8.86 -10.70 -23.10
N TYR A 96 8.24 -10.48 -24.25
CA TYR A 96 8.76 -10.93 -25.53
C TYR A 96 9.49 -9.77 -26.20
N ILE A 97 10.80 -9.93 -26.38
CA ILE A 97 11.67 -8.96 -27.03
C ILE A 97 12.09 -9.53 -28.39
N LYS A 98 11.98 -8.71 -29.44
CA LYS A 98 12.43 -9.12 -30.76
C LYS A 98 13.95 -9.02 -30.81
N ASP A 99 14.61 -10.17 -30.93
CA ASP A 99 16.05 -10.26 -31.06
C ASP A 99 16.49 -9.59 -32.39
N SER A 100 17.40 -8.63 -32.31
CA SER A 100 17.82 -7.82 -33.44
C SER A 100 18.64 -8.58 -34.48
N VAL A 101 19.24 -9.70 -34.09
CA VAL A 101 20.09 -10.53 -34.97
C VAL A 101 19.27 -11.62 -35.67
N THR A 102 18.49 -12.34 -34.90
CA THR A 102 17.70 -13.49 -35.41
C THR A 102 16.32 -13.09 -35.92
N ASN A 103 15.87 -11.85 -35.65
CA ASN A 103 14.52 -11.33 -35.92
C ASN A 103 13.39 -12.16 -35.28
N LYS A 104 13.70 -13.00 -34.30
CA LYS A 104 12.75 -13.83 -33.56
C LYS A 104 12.35 -13.19 -32.25
N TRP A 105 11.12 -13.48 -31.80
CA TRP A 105 10.66 -13.10 -30.46
C TRP A 105 11.29 -14.04 -29.42
N VAL A 106 11.98 -13.47 -28.44
CA VAL A 106 12.63 -14.18 -27.34
C VAL A 106 11.92 -13.82 -26.04
N LYS A 107 11.55 -14.84 -25.28
CA LYS A 107 11.00 -14.70 -23.93
C LYS A 107 12.13 -14.28 -22.98
N THR A 108 11.94 -13.18 -22.28
CA THR A 108 12.89 -12.66 -21.28
C THR A 108 12.15 -12.42 -19.97
N GLU A 109 12.68 -12.92 -18.85
CA GLU A 109 12.22 -12.55 -17.52
C GLU A 109 12.58 -11.09 -17.25
N THR A 110 11.62 -10.30 -16.78
CA THR A 110 11.79 -8.87 -16.55
C THR A 110 11.76 -8.49 -15.08
N SER A 111 11.00 -9.20 -14.27
CA SER A 111 10.98 -8.99 -12.82
C SER A 111 10.36 -10.18 -12.09
N GLU A 112 10.67 -10.27 -10.81
CA GLU A 112 10.10 -11.22 -9.86
C GLU A 112 9.55 -10.47 -8.64
N VAL A 113 8.39 -10.91 -8.14
CA VAL A 113 7.81 -10.49 -6.86
C VAL A 113 7.50 -11.73 -6.04
N SER A 114 7.85 -11.72 -4.76
CA SER A 114 7.49 -12.79 -3.82
C SER A 114 6.85 -12.18 -2.58
N ILE A 115 5.70 -12.69 -2.18
CA ILE A 115 4.98 -12.26 -0.98
C ILE A 115 4.81 -13.46 -0.05
N VAL A 116 5.18 -13.29 1.22
CA VAL A 116 5.04 -14.31 2.26
C VAL A 116 3.96 -13.86 3.25
N PHE A 117 3.03 -14.77 3.54
CA PHE A 117 1.95 -14.54 4.50
C PHE A 117 2.13 -15.43 5.73
N ASN A 118 1.65 -14.98 6.88
CA ASN A 118 1.47 -15.85 8.03
C ASN A 118 0.21 -16.73 7.88
N LYS A 119 0.05 -17.72 8.72
CA LYS A 119 -1.11 -18.64 8.68
C LYS A 119 -2.47 -17.96 8.86
N TYR A 120 -2.51 -16.73 9.34
CA TYR A 120 -3.71 -15.91 9.49
C TYR A 120 -4.02 -15.03 8.29
N GLY A 121 -3.11 -14.99 7.30
CA GLY A 121 -3.26 -14.26 6.05
C GLY A 121 -2.78 -12.81 6.09
N PHE A 122 -1.93 -12.47 7.06
CA PHE A 122 -1.21 -11.19 7.09
C PHE A 122 0.14 -11.34 6.41
N GLU A 123 0.51 -10.33 5.63
CA GLU A 123 1.77 -10.25 4.94
C GLU A 123 2.93 -10.07 5.92
N LEU A 124 3.98 -10.89 5.78
CA LEU A 124 5.19 -10.82 6.59
C LEU A 124 6.36 -10.21 5.84
N GLU A 125 6.45 -10.56 4.56
CA GLU A 125 7.57 -10.16 3.71
C GLU A 125 7.07 -9.92 2.29
N GLU A 126 7.65 -8.93 1.62
CA GLU A 126 7.53 -8.71 0.19
C GLU A 126 8.93 -8.51 -0.39
N PHE A 127 9.19 -9.16 -1.50
CA PHE A 127 10.42 -9.04 -2.27
C PHE A 127 10.08 -8.70 -3.71
N PHE A 128 10.75 -7.69 -4.24
CA PHE A 128 10.71 -7.34 -5.66
C PHE A 128 12.12 -7.31 -6.23
N ARG A 129 12.30 -7.80 -7.45
CA ARG A 129 13.56 -7.76 -8.18
C ARG A 129 13.34 -7.55 -9.66
N ASP A 130 14.13 -6.64 -10.27
CA ASP A 130 14.35 -6.53 -11.70
C ASP A 130 15.85 -6.33 -12.00
N ASP A 131 16.20 -6.01 -13.24
CA ASP A 131 17.59 -5.79 -13.66
C ASP A 131 18.22 -4.55 -13.01
N SER A 132 17.41 -3.58 -12.59
CA SER A 132 17.87 -2.29 -12.09
C SER A 132 17.84 -2.15 -10.58
N LYS A 133 16.89 -2.84 -9.91
CA LYS A 133 16.64 -2.67 -8.48
C LYS A 133 16.19 -3.95 -7.78
N GLU A 134 16.37 -3.95 -6.46
CA GLU A 134 15.74 -4.89 -5.53
C GLU A 134 15.06 -4.11 -4.42
N GLU A 135 13.92 -4.61 -3.97
CA GLU A 135 13.16 -4.07 -2.84
C GLU A 135 12.79 -5.21 -1.90
N HIS A 136 13.08 -5.05 -0.61
CA HIS A 136 12.70 -5.98 0.43
C HIS A 136 11.87 -5.24 1.47
N SER A 137 10.71 -5.77 1.80
CA SER A 137 9.81 -5.23 2.81
C SER A 137 9.51 -6.30 3.86
N PHE A 138 9.53 -5.91 5.13
CA PHE A 138 9.25 -6.78 6.27
C PHE A 138 8.24 -6.10 7.18
N TYR A 139 7.30 -6.87 7.72
CA TYR A 139 6.18 -6.37 8.51
C TYR A 139 6.05 -7.14 9.81
N ASP A 140 5.99 -6.43 10.93
CA ASP A 140 5.74 -7.00 12.25
C ASP A 140 4.34 -6.62 12.75
N TYR A 141 3.74 -7.51 13.54
CA TYR A 141 2.41 -7.36 14.07
C TYR A 141 2.39 -7.58 15.58
N ASP A 142 1.49 -6.89 16.28
CA ASP A 142 1.20 -7.16 17.68
C ASP A 142 0.28 -8.40 17.84
N ALA A 143 -0.03 -8.75 19.09
CA ALA A 143 -0.91 -9.87 19.41
C ALA A 143 -2.36 -9.70 18.87
N ASN A 144 -2.75 -8.49 18.50
CA ASN A 144 -4.05 -8.15 17.91
C ASN A 144 -3.98 -8.07 16.38
N PHE A 145 -2.88 -8.51 15.79
CA PHE A 145 -2.60 -8.43 14.34
C PHE A 145 -2.61 -7.01 13.77
N ARG A 146 -2.30 -6.00 14.58
CA ARG A 146 -2.08 -4.64 14.10
C ARG A 146 -0.61 -4.51 13.71
N ARG A 147 -0.33 -3.94 12.55
CA ARG A 147 1.04 -3.74 12.05
C ARG A 147 1.76 -2.72 12.95
N ILE A 148 2.86 -3.13 13.59
CA ILE A 148 3.62 -2.30 14.52
C ILE A 148 4.94 -1.81 13.95
N SER A 149 5.48 -2.49 12.93
CA SER A 149 6.65 -2.00 12.21
C SER A 149 6.62 -2.40 10.74
N GLU A 150 7.29 -1.58 9.93
CA GLU A 150 7.57 -1.81 8.52
C GLU A 150 9.06 -1.49 8.29
N ASN A 151 9.76 -2.36 7.56
CA ASN A 151 11.15 -2.15 7.20
C ASN A 151 11.32 -2.38 5.70
N HIS A 152 11.66 -1.34 4.96
CA HIS A 152 11.84 -1.38 3.52
C HIS A 152 13.31 -1.13 3.19
N ILE A 153 13.87 -1.97 2.34
CA ILE A 153 15.23 -1.88 1.85
C ILE A 153 15.17 -1.78 0.33
N PHE A 154 15.65 -0.68 -0.22
CA PHE A 154 15.73 -0.41 -1.64
C PHE A 154 17.18 -0.47 -2.09
N ILE A 155 17.49 -1.28 -3.09
CA ILE A 155 18.83 -1.46 -3.64
C ILE A 155 18.79 -1.05 -5.11
N ASP A 156 19.44 0.07 -5.43
CA ASP A 156 19.69 0.50 -6.81
C ASP A 156 20.98 -0.19 -7.29
N LYS A 157 20.84 -1.22 -8.11
CA LYS A 157 21.96 -2.01 -8.64
C LYS A 157 22.86 -1.20 -9.57
N LYS A 158 22.27 -0.26 -10.32
CA LYS A 158 22.99 0.57 -11.30
C LYS A 158 23.91 1.57 -10.61
N ASN A 159 23.40 2.24 -9.57
CA ASN A 159 24.15 3.27 -8.85
C ASN A 159 24.82 2.73 -7.58
N LYS A 160 24.62 1.44 -7.26
CA LYS A 160 25.11 0.78 -6.04
C LYS A 160 24.70 1.51 -4.75
N LYS A 161 23.49 2.07 -4.75
CA LYS A 161 22.93 2.78 -3.61
C LYS A 161 21.97 1.89 -2.84
N ILE A 162 21.97 2.05 -1.51
CA ILE A 162 21.03 1.39 -0.61
C ILE A 162 20.30 2.47 0.18
N GLU A 163 18.99 2.43 0.12
CA GLU A 163 18.10 3.22 0.97
C GLU A 163 17.32 2.28 1.89
N ARG A 164 17.13 2.69 3.14
CA ARG A 164 16.32 1.94 4.11
C ARG A 164 15.30 2.87 4.74
N ILE A 165 14.04 2.43 4.75
CA ILE A 165 12.97 3.11 5.46
C ILE A 165 12.49 2.17 6.56
N PHE A 166 12.45 2.67 7.79
CA PHE A 166 11.93 1.95 8.94
C PHE A 166 10.82 2.76 9.58
N ASP A 167 9.63 2.18 9.63
CA ASP A 167 8.46 2.75 10.28
C ASP A 167 8.13 1.99 11.56
N TYR A 168 7.76 2.74 12.61
CA TYR A 168 7.27 2.21 13.86
C TYR A 168 5.94 2.87 14.23
N ILE A 169 4.93 2.05 14.56
CA ILE A 169 3.54 2.47 14.75
C ILE A 169 3.10 2.22 16.19
N ILE A 170 2.49 3.21 16.82
CA ILE A 170 1.97 3.14 18.18
C ILE A 170 0.45 3.25 18.14
N TYR A 171 -0.21 2.38 18.87
CA TYR A 171 -1.66 2.34 19.02
C TYR A 171 -2.08 2.68 20.46
N ASP A 172 -3.24 3.30 20.60
CA ASP A 172 -3.88 3.45 21.91
C ASP A 172 -4.53 2.14 22.37
N SER A 173 -5.13 2.17 23.58
CA SER A 173 -5.83 1.01 24.16
C SER A 173 -7.08 0.58 23.38
N LEU A 174 -7.66 1.47 22.56
CA LEU A 174 -8.80 1.19 21.70
C LEU A 174 -8.39 0.66 20.33
N GLY A 175 -7.08 0.72 19.99
CA GLY A 175 -6.54 0.22 18.76
C GLY A 175 -6.40 1.24 17.65
N TYR A 176 -6.54 2.52 17.94
CA TYR A 176 -6.29 3.60 16.97
C TYR A 176 -4.80 3.93 16.89
N GLU A 177 -4.27 4.09 15.67
CA GLU A 177 -2.90 4.55 15.44
C GLU A 177 -2.76 6.01 15.90
N THR A 178 -2.04 6.23 17.00
CA THR A 178 -1.85 7.58 17.56
C THR A 178 -0.56 8.22 17.15
N GLU A 179 0.49 7.42 16.96
CA GLU A 179 1.79 7.91 16.53
C GLU A 179 2.42 6.95 15.52
N ARG A 180 3.14 7.51 14.56
CA ARG A 180 4.02 6.77 13.65
C ARG A 180 5.34 7.51 13.57
N TYR A 181 6.45 6.77 13.60
CA TYR A 181 7.78 7.27 13.37
C TYR A 181 8.33 6.64 12.10
N SER A 182 8.91 7.45 11.23
CA SER A 182 9.52 7.01 9.97
C SER A 182 10.96 7.49 9.91
N TYR A 183 11.89 6.58 9.70
CA TYR A 183 13.32 6.84 9.58
C TYR A 183 13.77 6.43 8.19
N ASN A 184 14.31 7.38 7.44
CA ASN A 184 14.88 7.11 6.12
C ASN A 184 16.41 7.26 6.21
N TYR A 185 17.10 6.19 5.85
CA TYR A 185 18.57 6.09 5.85
C TYR A 185 19.05 6.06 4.39
N GLN A 186 19.70 7.14 3.96
CA GLN A 186 20.32 7.25 2.65
C GLN A 186 21.80 7.56 2.80
N ASP A 187 22.68 6.66 2.38
CA ASP A 187 24.12 6.77 2.47
C ASP A 187 24.60 7.32 3.85
N THR A 188 24.87 8.62 3.93
CA THR A 188 25.34 9.30 5.17
C THR A 188 24.28 10.15 5.85
N ALA A 189 23.07 10.25 5.29
CA ALA A 189 22.01 11.09 5.81
C ALA A 189 20.87 10.28 6.44
N ILE A 190 20.38 10.74 7.58
CA ILE A 190 19.20 10.18 8.24
C ILE A 190 18.13 11.27 8.29
N THR A 191 16.97 10.99 7.69
CA THR A 191 15.79 11.84 7.84
C THR A 191 14.79 11.12 8.74
N ALA A 192 14.33 11.80 9.79
CA ALA A 192 13.32 11.27 10.69
C ALA A 192 12.04 12.10 10.62
N LYS A 193 10.90 11.43 10.50
CA LYS A 193 9.57 12.00 10.54
C LYS A 193 8.77 11.39 11.69
N LYS A 194 7.84 12.14 12.22
CA LYS A 194 6.84 11.66 13.17
C LYS A 194 5.45 12.14 12.71
N TYR A 195 4.49 11.26 12.81
CA TYR A 195 3.07 11.55 12.55
C TYR A 195 2.31 11.38 13.85
N ILE A 196 1.44 12.34 14.16
CA ILE A 196 0.52 12.27 15.32
C ILE A 196 -0.88 12.36 14.78
N SER A 197 -1.71 11.35 15.09
CA SER A 197 -3.11 11.27 14.69
C SER A 197 -4.03 11.50 15.88
N GLU A 198 -5.12 12.23 15.66
CA GLU A 198 -6.18 12.47 16.63
C GLU A 198 -7.50 11.93 16.11
N TYR A 199 -8.36 11.47 17.03
CA TYR A 199 -9.65 10.86 16.71
C TYR A 199 -10.74 11.45 17.58
N ASP A 200 -11.95 11.55 17.04
CA ASP A 200 -13.14 11.95 17.81
C ASP A 200 -13.68 10.78 18.66
N LYS A 201 -14.76 11.06 19.39
CA LYS A 201 -15.46 10.06 20.23
C LYS A 201 -16.04 8.87 19.45
N ASN A 202 -16.26 9.02 18.15
CA ASN A 202 -16.79 7.99 17.26
C ASN A 202 -15.67 7.14 16.63
N GLY A 203 -14.38 7.49 16.89
CA GLY A 203 -13.21 6.83 16.33
C GLY A 203 -12.86 7.31 14.92
N GLN A 204 -13.38 8.45 14.49
CA GLN A 204 -13.06 9.05 13.20
C GLN A 204 -11.81 9.94 13.33
N LYS A 205 -10.84 9.79 12.42
CA LYS A 205 -9.61 10.59 12.44
C LYS A 205 -9.94 12.06 12.15
N THR A 206 -9.67 12.94 13.10
CA THR A 206 -9.92 14.40 12.95
C THR A 206 -8.70 15.15 12.50
N SER A 207 -7.52 14.69 12.86
CA SER A 207 -6.28 15.29 12.39
C SER A 207 -5.12 14.30 12.30
N GLU A 208 -4.14 14.65 11.46
CA GLU A 208 -2.82 14.04 11.42
C GLU A 208 -1.79 15.13 11.18
N ILE A 209 -0.76 15.21 12.03
CA ILE A 209 0.32 16.19 11.93
C ILE A 209 1.63 15.46 11.64
N GLU A 210 2.27 15.87 10.54
CA GLU A 210 3.63 15.45 10.21
C GLU A 210 4.65 16.40 10.83
N TYR A 211 5.63 15.84 11.52
CA TYR A 211 6.79 16.52 12.06
C TYR A 211 8.06 16.03 11.37
N LEU A 212 8.99 16.91 11.12
CA LEU A 212 10.33 16.59 10.65
C LEU A 212 11.34 16.86 11.77
N PHE A 213 12.27 15.92 12.02
CA PHE A 213 13.34 16.13 12.99
C PHE A 213 14.43 16.99 12.39
N LYS A 214 14.59 18.21 12.88
CA LYS A 214 15.62 19.17 12.49
C LYS A 214 16.17 19.89 13.72
N GLU A 215 17.47 20.20 13.71
CA GLU A 215 18.11 20.99 14.78
C GLU A 215 17.81 20.45 16.19
N LYS A 216 17.85 19.12 16.33
CA LYS A 216 17.59 18.37 17.58
C LYS A 216 16.15 18.53 18.13
N SER A 217 15.20 18.94 17.30
CA SER A 217 13.80 19.09 17.69
C SER A 217 12.84 18.63 16.60
N TRP A 218 11.63 18.24 17.02
CA TRP A 218 10.54 17.92 16.11
C TRP A 218 9.81 19.20 15.70
N GLN A 219 9.85 19.54 14.41
CA GLN A 219 9.23 20.72 13.84
C GLN A 219 8.02 20.31 13.00
N PRO A 220 6.82 20.84 13.25
CA PRO A 220 5.65 20.53 12.45
C PRO A 220 5.83 21.06 11.03
N VAL A 221 5.37 20.28 10.02
CA VAL A 221 5.50 20.63 8.59
C VAL A 221 4.18 20.63 7.87
N PHE A 222 3.38 19.56 8.04
CA PHE A 222 2.08 19.41 7.41
C PHE A 222 1.02 18.98 8.43
N LYS A 223 -0.21 19.39 8.16
CA LYS A 223 -1.40 18.94 8.89
C LYS A 223 -2.49 18.55 7.91
N LEU A 224 -3.03 17.36 8.07
CA LEU A 224 -4.29 16.94 7.52
C LEU A 224 -5.37 17.17 8.58
N SER A 225 -6.52 17.70 8.18
CA SER A 225 -7.69 17.86 9.06
C SER A 225 -8.91 17.31 8.33
N TYR A 226 -9.80 16.67 9.08
CA TYR A 226 -10.99 16.00 8.54
C TYR A 226 -12.22 16.42 9.32
N ASP A 227 -13.31 16.73 8.61
CA ASP A 227 -14.61 16.99 9.18
C ASP A 227 -15.62 15.97 8.67
N TYR A 228 -16.59 15.62 9.49
CA TYR A 228 -17.59 14.57 9.21
C TYR A 228 -19.00 15.09 9.47
N ASP A 229 -19.97 14.56 8.73
CA ASP A 229 -21.39 14.75 9.01
C ASP A 229 -21.88 13.85 10.14
N ASP A 230 -23.14 14.03 10.56
CA ASP A 230 -23.77 13.21 11.62
C ASP A 230 -23.91 11.72 11.24
N ASN A 231 -23.82 11.38 9.96
CA ASN A 231 -23.85 9.99 9.46
C ASN A 231 -22.45 9.36 9.44
N GLY A 232 -21.40 10.13 9.73
CA GLY A 232 -20.02 9.71 9.70
C GLY A 232 -19.36 9.76 8.32
N ASN A 233 -19.97 10.41 7.33
CA ASN A 233 -19.36 10.65 6.05
C ASN A 233 -18.38 11.81 6.13
N GLN A 234 -17.19 11.68 5.56
CA GLN A 234 -16.22 12.77 5.50
C GLN A 234 -16.72 13.86 4.56
N ILE A 235 -16.99 15.05 5.10
CA ILE A 235 -17.48 16.20 4.32
C ILE A 235 -16.37 17.17 3.92
N GLU A 236 -15.25 17.16 4.63
CA GLU A 236 -14.12 18.02 4.30
C GLU A 236 -12.79 17.37 4.66
N LYS A 237 -11.75 17.64 3.86
CA LYS A 237 -10.35 17.37 4.15
C LYS A 237 -9.53 18.59 3.78
N ARG A 238 -8.67 19.04 4.70
CA ARG A 238 -7.75 20.17 4.48
C ARG A 238 -6.31 19.69 4.61
N ILE A 239 -5.46 20.16 3.70
CA ILE A 239 -4.01 19.99 3.76
C ILE A 239 -3.41 21.34 4.04
N SER A 240 -2.77 21.50 5.21
CA SER A 240 -2.18 22.75 5.67
C SER A 240 -0.67 22.59 5.83
N LYS A 241 0.08 23.64 5.50
CA LYS A 241 1.52 23.73 5.71
C LYS A 241 1.80 24.65 6.89
N TYR A 242 2.77 24.26 7.73
CA TYR A 242 3.22 25.07 8.85
C TYR A 242 4.19 26.16 8.37
N TYR A 243 3.88 27.43 8.65
CA TYR A 243 4.71 28.54 8.27
C TYR A 243 4.58 29.69 9.29
N LEU A 244 5.71 30.22 9.79
CA LEU A 244 5.75 31.32 10.74
C LEU A 244 4.78 31.16 11.93
N LEU A 245 4.82 29.97 12.56
CA LEU A 245 3.98 29.59 13.71
C LEU A 245 2.46 29.47 13.42
N LEU A 246 2.06 29.46 12.14
CA LEU A 246 0.67 29.33 11.71
C LEU A 246 0.49 28.17 10.74
N TRP A 247 -0.70 27.59 10.74
CA TRP A 247 -1.14 26.62 9.73
C TRP A 247 -1.83 27.35 8.57
N ILE A 248 -1.27 27.21 7.36
CA ILE A 248 -1.83 27.81 6.14
C ILE A 248 -2.38 26.68 5.28
N THR A 249 -3.69 26.67 5.06
CA THR A 249 -4.34 25.68 4.18
C THR A 249 -3.89 25.90 2.75
N LYS A 250 -3.39 24.85 2.13
CA LYS A 250 -2.91 24.82 0.75
C LYS A 250 -3.92 24.16 -0.19
N ASN A 251 -4.47 23.03 0.25
CA ASN A 251 -5.44 22.27 -0.51
C ASN A 251 -6.65 21.97 0.36
N LYS A 252 -7.82 22.00 -0.27
CA LYS A 252 -9.09 21.66 0.37
C LYS A 252 -9.88 20.74 -0.54
N GLU A 253 -10.40 19.66 0.04
CA GLU A 253 -11.34 18.75 -0.59
C GLU A 253 -12.65 18.84 0.20
N SER A 254 -13.77 19.02 -0.51
CA SER A 254 -15.11 19.03 0.12
C SER A 254 -16.01 18.02 -0.59
N TYR A 255 -16.90 17.38 0.15
CA TYR A 255 -17.71 16.28 -0.35
C TYR A 255 -19.17 16.48 0.00
N THR A 256 -20.05 16.17 -0.94
CA THR A 256 -21.50 16.16 -0.71
C THR A 256 -22.05 14.74 -0.93
N TYR A 257 -23.04 14.37 -0.12
CA TYR A 257 -23.64 13.04 -0.15
C TYR A 257 -25.14 13.14 -0.35
N GLU A 258 -25.70 12.12 -0.99
CA GLU A 258 -27.13 11.88 -1.11
C GLU A 258 -27.35 10.39 -0.79
N ASP A 259 -28.23 10.08 0.17
CA ASP A 259 -28.49 8.72 0.65
C ASP A 259 -27.22 7.92 1.00
N LYS A 260 -26.22 8.57 1.62
CA LYS A 260 -24.89 8.04 1.96
C LYS A 260 -23.97 7.77 0.76
N LEU A 261 -24.40 8.06 -0.46
CA LEU A 261 -23.57 7.97 -1.65
C LEU A 261 -22.89 9.31 -1.93
N LEU A 262 -21.60 9.26 -2.23
CA LEU A 262 -20.83 10.45 -2.61
C LEU A 262 -21.37 11.00 -3.93
N LYS A 263 -21.94 12.21 -3.91
CA LYS A 263 -22.53 12.85 -5.09
C LYS A 263 -21.54 13.74 -5.82
N GLU A 264 -20.87 14.61 -5.07
CA GLU A 264 -19.89 15.53 -5.63
C GLU A 264 -18.67 15.62 -4.72
N ALA A 265 -17.50 15.77 -5.33
CA ALA A 265 -16.24 16.05 -4.66
C ALA A 265 -15.62 17.29 -5.29
N TYR A 266 -15.27 18.27 -4.47
CA TYR A 266 -14.65 19.53 -4.85
C TYR A 266 -13.20 19.52 -4.41
N PHE A 267 -12.29 19.85 -5.33
CA PHE A 267 -10.85 19.93 -5.07
C PHE A 267 -10.37 21.35 -5.37
N SER A 268 -9.82 22.03 -4.38
CA SER A 268 -9.18 23.33 -4.55
C SER A 268 -7.71 23.26 -4.21
N GLU A 269 -6.87 23.85 -5.04
CA GLU A 269 -5.43 23.97 -4.86
C GLU A 269 -5.02 25.45 -4.69
N GLU A 270 -3.80 25.68 -4.22
CA GLU A 270 -3.21 26.97 -3.83
C GLU A 270 -3.33 28.12 -4.86
N LYS A 271 -3.67 27.85 -6.13
CA LYS A 271 -3.73 28.84 -7.24
C LYS A 271 -5.13 29.00 -7.84
N ASP A 272 -6.16 28.98 -7.00
CA ASP A 272 -7.55 29.15 -7.44
C ASP A 272 -8.02 28.13 -8.51
N SER A 273 -7.31 27.00 -8.66
CA SER A 273 -7.77 25.92 -9.50
C SER A 273 -8.78 25.07 -8.73
N LEU A 274 -10.05 25.31 -8.98
CA LEU A 274 -11.13 24.46 -8.49
C LEU A 274 -11.43 23.40 -9.57
N SER A 275 -11.38 22.13 -9.21
CA SER A 275 -11.96 21.06 -10.03
C SER A 275 -13.07 20.38 -9.25
N VAL A 276 -14.13 20.01 -9.96
CA VAL A 276 -15.29 19.34 -9.37
C VAL A 276 -15.45 17.99 -10.03
N LYS A 277 -15.47 16.91 -9.22
CA LYS A 277 -15.91 15.59 -9.65
C LYS A 277 -17.39 15.43 -9.31
N LYS A 278 -18.24 15.25 -10.30
CA LYS A 278 -19.66 14.89 -10.13
C LYS A 278 -19.87 13.42 -10.43
N ILE A 279 -20.64 12.75 -9.57
CA ILE A 279 -20.91 11.31 -9.69
C ILE A 279 -22.42 11.11 -9.80
N ILE A 280 -22.84 10.35 -10.81
CA ILE A 280 -24.22 9.91 -10.99
C ILE A 280 -24.26 8.41 -10.71
N TYR A 281 -25.20 8.00 -9.87
CA TYR A 281 -25.42 6.60 -9.52
C TYR A 281 -26.64 6.04 -10.22
N ASP A 282 -26.63 4.74 -10.48
CA ASP A 282 -27.81 4.00 -10.92
C ASP A 282 -28.74 3.71 -9.71
N TYR A 283 -29.89 3.11 -10.01
CA TYR A 283 -30.91 2.75 -8.98
C TYR A 283 -30.43 1.74 -7.93
N LYS A 284 -29.27 1.10 -8.12
CA LYS A 284 -28.62 0.19 -7.17
C LYS A 284 -27.51 0.87 -6.37
N GLY A 285 -27.27 2.15 -6.56
CA GLY A 285 -26.19 2.89 -5.92
C GLY A 285 -24.81 2.63 -6.48
N ARG A 286 -24.69 2.13 -7.74
CA ARG A 286 -23.40 1.93 -8.42
C ARG A 286 -23.08 3.16 -9.27
N GLU A 287 -21.82 3.58 -9.32
CA GLU A 287 -21.39 4.70 -10.17
C GLU A 287 -21.72 4.41 -11.63
N GLN A 288 -22.54 5.24 -12.23
CA GLN A 288 -22.92 5.15 -13.64
C GLN A 288 -22.11 6.11 -14.50
N ILE A 289 -21.97 7.34 -14.06
CA ILE A 289 -21.17 8.37 -14.72
C ILE A 289 -20.41 9.17 -13.68
N HIS A 290 -19.15 9.49 -13.93
CA HIS A 290 -18.52 10.59 -13.24
C HIS A 290 -17.91 11.58 -14.24
N THR A 291 -17.99 12.86 -13.90
CA THR A 291 -17.59 13.98 -14.74
C THR A 291 -16.66 14.89 -13.95
N TYR A 292 -15.54 15.27 -14.56
CA TYR A 292 -14.65 16.29 -14.03
C TYR A 292 -14.87 17.61 -14.75
N ILE A 293 -14.99 18.67 -13.95
CA ILE A 293 -15.35 20.02 -14.42
C ILE A 293 -14.31 20.99 -13.84
N ASN A 294 -13.84 21.96 -14.65
CA ASN A 294 -12.94 23.01 -14.18
C ASN A 294 -13.72 24.20 -13.56
N ASN A 295 -12.99 25.22 -13.12
CA ASN A 295 -13.54 26.44 -12.51
C ASN A 295 -14.57 27.18 -13.37
N ASP A 296 -14.41 27.12 -14.69
CA ASP A 296 -15.30 27.80 -15.64
C ASP A 296 -16.55 26.98 -15.94
N GLY A 297 -16.76 25.87 -15.26
CA GLY A 297 -17.88 24.95 -15.52
C GLY A 297 -17.71 24.07 -16.76
N LYS A 298 -16.52 24.08 -17.38
CA LYS A 298 -16.24 23.29 -18.56
C LYS A 298 -15.88 21.85 -18.20
N ILE A 299 -16.51 20.88 -18.86
CA ILE A 299 -16.15 19.47 -18.71
C ILE A 299 -14.72 19.24 -19.20
N LEU A 300 -13.88 18.65 -18.35
CA LEU A 300 -12.53 18.21 -18.68
C LEU A 300 -12.54 16.82 -19.30
N TYR A 301 -13.28 15.91 -18.69
CA TYR A 301 -13.53 14.56 -19.19
C TYR A 301 -14.67 13.92 -18.38
N SER A 302 -15.26 12.87 -18.93
CA SER A 302 -16.21 12.04 -18.20
C SER A 302 -15.98 10.56 -18.46
N THR A 303 -16.47 9.73 -17.56
CA THR A 303 -16.34 8.27 -17.65
C THR A 303 -17.71 7.65 -17.36
N GLN A 304 -18.15 6.77 -18.24
CA GLN A 304 -19.40 6.02 -18.11
C GLN A 304 -19.12 4.55 -17.86
N TYR A 305 -19.88 3.95 -16.93
CA TYR A 305 -19.80 2.55 -16.54
C TYR A 305 -21.06 1.80 -16.93
N VAL A 306 -20.91 0.58 -17.43
CA VAL A 306 -22.01 -0.33 -17.74
C VAL A 306 -21.77 -1.62 -16.95
N TYR A 307 -22.83 -2.15 -16.34
CA TYR A 307 -22.79 -3.33 -15.49
C TYR A 307 -23.65 -4.47 -16.06
N ASP A 308 -23.26 -5.70 -15.78
CA ASP A 308 -24.13 -6.87 -16.02
C ASP A 308 -25.12 -7.08 -14.86
N ASN A 309 -25.98 -8.10 -15.00
CA ASN A 309 -26.97 -8.45 -13.97
C ASN A 309 -26.35 -8.94 -12.65
N ARG A 310 -25.07 -9.31 -12.66
CA ARG A 310 -24.28 -9.79 -11.50
C ARG A 310 -23.41 -8.69 -10.90
N GLU A 311 -23.63 -7.43 -11.33
CA GLU A 311 -22.96 -6.22 -10.84
C GLU A 311 -21.49 -6.08 -11.26
N ASN A 312 -21.03 -6.86 -12.23
CA ASN A 312 -19.70 -6.68 -12.80
C ASN A 312 -19.71 -5.54 -13.82
N ILE A 313 -18.64 -4.72 -13.83
CA ILE A 313 -18.43 -3.73 -14.89
C ILE A 313 -18.12 -4.48 -16.19
N THR A 314 -18.95 -4.30 -17.22
CA THR A 314 -18.75 -4.92 -18.54
C THR A 314 -18.16 -3.96 -19.55
N LYS A 315 -18.37 -2.63 -19.34
CA LYS A 315 -17.82 -1.60 -20.21
C LYS A 315 -17.51 -0.33 -19.44
N ILE A 316 -16.40 0.30 -19.77
CA ILE A 316 -16.06 1.67 -19.40
C ILE A 316 -15.87 2.45 -20.70
N THR A 317 -16.43 3.66 -20.79
CA THR A 317 -16.22 4.59 -21.91
C THR A 317 -15.73 5.92 -21.34
N MET A 318 -14.63 6.42 -21.83
CA MET A 318 -14.12 7.75 -21.53
C MET A 318 -14.61 8.73 -22.61
N PHE A 319 -14.92 9.97 -22.20
CA PHE A 319 -15.33 11.04 -23.08
C PHE A 319 -14.42 12.25 -22.88
N ASP A 320 -14.07 12.91 -23.97
CA ASP A 320 -13.25 14.11 -23.96
C ASP A 320 -14.05 15.39 -23.60
N THR A 321 -13.37 16.52 -23.65
CA THR A 321 -13.95 17.85 -23.37
C THR A 321 -15.10 18.26 -24.30
N GLN A 322 -15.27 17.59 -25.44
CA GLN A 322 -16.31 17.83 -26.44
C GLN A 322 -17.39 16.74 -26.41
N ASN A 323 -17.37 15.89 -25.39
CA ASN A 323 -18.27 14.74 -25.24
C ASN A 323 -18.13 13.70 -26.37
N ARG A 324 -16.96 13.61 -27.01
CA ARG A 324 -16.66 12.57 -27.99
C ARG A 324 -16.13 11.34 -27.28
N GLU A 325 -16.55 10.17 -27.73
CA GLU A 325 -16.06 8.92 -27.21
C GLU A 325 -14.55 8.77 -27.47
N GLY A 326 -13.78 8.55 -26.40
CA GLY A 326 -12.36 8.24 -26.43
C GLY A 326 -12.11 6.76 -26.18
N ASP A 327 -11.27 6.47 -25.18
CA ASP A 327 -10.87 5.11 -24.84
C ASP A 327 -12.05 4.31 -24.30
N LYS A 328 -12.11 3.03 -24.70
CA LYS A 328 -13.12 2.08 -24.23
C LYS A 328 -12.47 0.82 -23.68
N HIS A 329 -13.00 0.34 -22.58
CA HIS A 329 -12.60 -0.89 -21.95
C HIS A 329 -13.78 -1.86 -21.89
N PHE A 330 -13.56 -3.10 -22.28
CA PHE A 330 -14.56 -4.17 -22.21
C PHE A 330 -14.04 -5.29 -21.33
N TYR A 331 -14.92 -5.83 -20.49
CA TYR A 331 -14.60 -6.87 -19.54
C TYR A 331 -15.52 -8.07 -19.72
N THR A 332 -14.94 -9.25 -19.69
CA THR A 332 -15.66 -10.53 -19.79
C THR A 332 -15.39 -11.36 -18.55
N TYR A 333 -16.44 -12.02 -18.05
CA TYR A 333 -16.39 -12.77 -16.79
C TYR A 333 -16.88 -14.22 -16.98
N THR A 334 -16.39 -15.12 -16.13
CA THR A 334 -16.97 -16.45 -15.98
C THR A 334 -18.33 -16.38 -15.28
N PRO A 335 -19.12 -17.49 -15.28
CA PRO A 335 -20.33 -17.57 -14.45
C PRO A 335 -20.11 -17.35 -12.97
N GLN A 336 -18.89 -17.56 -12.45
CA GLN A 336 -18.49 -17.35 -11.05
C GLN A 336 -17.91 -15.95 -10.77
N ASN A 337 -18.17 -14.96 -11.64
CA ASN A 337 -17.71 -13.57 -11.55
C ASN A 337 -16.17 -13.41 -11.55
N LYS A 338 -15.43 -14.34 -12.15
CA LYS A 338 -13.99 -14.19 -12.38
C LYS A 338 -13.77 -13.54 -13.74
N MET A 339 -13.03 -12.40 -13.78
CA MET A 339 -12.71 -11.71 -15.04
C MET A 339 -11.73 -12.57 -15.86
N ILE A 340 -12.10 -12.91 -17.08
CA ILE A 340 -11.27 -13.71 -17.98
C ILE A 340 -10.62 -12.90 -19.09
N GLN A 341 -11.19 -11.74 -19.40
CA GLN A 341 -10.65 -10.88 -20.45
C GLN A 341 -10.94 -9.41 -20.17
N HIS A 342 -9.96 -8.57 -20.47
CA HIS A 342 -10.07 -7.12 -20.53
C HIS A 342 -9.52 -6.65 -21.88
N THR A 343 -10.35 -5.98 -22.69
CA THR A 343 -9.96 -5.47 -24.01
C THR A 343 -10.06 -3.96 -24.01
N MET A 344 -9.07 -3.30 -24.55
CA MET A 344 -8.93 -1.85 -24.59
C MET A 344 -8.90 -1.35 -26.02
N TYR A 345 -9.70 -0.31 -26.30
CA TYR A 345 -9.80 0.37 -27.59
C TYR A 345 -9.42 1.83 -27.44
N LYS A 346 -8.64 2.32 -28.39
CA LYS A 346 -8.34 3.73 -28.57
C LYS A 346 -8.70 4.14 -30.00
N GLU A 347 -9.45 5.24 -30.15
CA GLU A 347 -9.93 5.72 -31.48
C GLU A 347 -10.64 4.63 -32.29
N GLY A 348 -11.42 3.78 -31.63
CA GLY A 348 -12.16 2.69 -32.24
C GLY A 348 -11.34 1.45 -32.63
N LYS A 349 -10.02 1.45 -32.42
CA LYS A 349 -9.14 0.32 -32.71
C LYS A 349 -8.73 -0.37 -31.41
N GLU A 350 -8.79 -1.71 -31.41
CA GLU A 350 -8.22 -2.49 -30.33
C GLU A 350 -6.71 -2.31 -30.31
N TYR A 351 -6.16 -1.90 -29.17
CA TYR A 351 -4.72 -1.75 -29.01
C TYR A 351 -4.14 -2.72 -27.99
N GLN A 352 -4.95 -3.18 -27.02
CA GLN A 352 -4.47 -4.11 -26.01
C GLN A 352 -5.59 -5.07 -25.57
N ARG A 353 -5.22 -6.34 -25.29
CA ARG A 353 -6.08 -7.35 -24.72
C ARG A 353 -5.34 -8.13 -23.65
N ILE A 354 -5.96 -8.33 -22.50
CA ILE A 354 -5.42 -9.06 -21.36
C ILE A 354 -6.31 -10.27 -21.09
N PHE A 355 -5.70 -11.45 -20.94
CA PHE A 355 -6.38 -12.68 -20.54
C PHE A 355 -5.91 -13.12 -19.17
N TYR A 356 -6.83 -13.70 -18.38
CA TYR A 356 -6.59 -14.20 -17.04
C TYR A 356 -6.91 -15.69 -16.96
N GLU A 357 -5.98 -16.48 -16.41
CA GLU A 357 -6.16 -17.89 -16.10
C GLU A 357 -6.20 -18.08 -14.58
N TYR A 358 -6.99 -19.06 -14.11
CA TYR A 358 -7.22 -19.28 -12.69
C TYR A 358 -6.92 -20.74 -12.31
N ASN A 359 -6.47 -20.96 -11.07
CA ASN A 359 -6.40 -22.30 -10.49
C ASN A 359 -7.78 -22.74 -9.98
N THR A 360 -7.84 -23.99 -9.52
CA THR A 360 -9.08 -24.60 -8.98
C THR A 360 -9.61 -23.92 -7.72
N LYS A 361 -8.78 -23.15 -7.00
CA LYS A 361 -9.17 -22.33 -5.84
C LYS A 361 -9.68 -20.95 -6.25
N GLY A 362 -9.57 -20.58 -7.52
CA GLY A 362 -10.04 -19.29 -8.04
C GLY A 362 -9.03 -18.15 -7.95
N ASN A 363 -7.75 -18.45 -7.69
CA ASN A 363 -6.67 -17.45 -7.74
C ASN A 363 -6.08 -17.38 -9.16
N ILE A 364 -5.71 -16.18 -9.61
CA ILE A 364 -5.08 -15.96 -10.92
C ILE A 364 -3.73 -16.64 -10.96
N THR A 365 -3.50 -17.49 -11.96
CA THR A 365 -2.21 -18.16 -12.17
C THR A 365 -1.43 -17.60 -13.34
N LYS A 366 -2.12 -16.91 -14.25
CA LYS A 366 -1.47 -16.28 -15.38
C LYS A 366 -2.27 -15.07 -15.86
N GLU A 367 -1.54 -14.03 -16.20
CA GLU A 367 -2.03 -12.85 -16.92
C GLU A 367 -1.24 -12.73 -18.23
N SER A 368 -1.91 -12.63 -19.38
CA SER A 368 -1.27 -12.53 -20.69
C SER A 368 -1.73 -11.30 -21.42
N THR A 369 -0.79 -10.42 -21.80
CA THR A 369 -1.07 -9.15 -22.49
C THR A 369 -0.69 -9.25 -23.96
N TYR A 370 -1.66 -8.97 -24.81
CA TYR A 370 -1.52 -8.91 -26.26
C TYR A 370 -1.65 -7.47 -26.74
N GLU A 371 -0.81 -7.07 -27.69
CA GLU A 371 -0.90 -5.82 -28.41
C GLU A 371 -0.85 -6.12 -29.91
N ASN A 372 -1.79 -5.59 -30.70
CA ASN A 372 -1.94 -5.90 -32.11
C ASN A 372 -2.01 -7.42 -32.41
N ASN A 373 -2.70 -8.17 -31.56
CA ASN A 373 -2.81 -9.64 -31.60
C ASN A 373 -1.50 -10.42 -31.36
N GLU A 374 -0.41 -9.76 -30.96
CA GLU A 374 0.84 -10.41 -30.59
C GLU A 374 1.00 -10.45 -29.07
N LEU A 375 1.39 -11.60 -28.50
CA LEU A 375 1.72 -11.70 -27.09
C LEU A 375 2.98 -10.90 -26.80
N LYS A 376 2.89 -9.85 -25.97
CA LYS A 376 4.01 -8.98 -25.61
C LYS A 376 4.58 -9.30 -24.25
N ARG A 377 3.74 -9.62 -23.28
CA ARG A 377 4.16 -9.94 -21.91
C ARG A 377 3.16 -10.88 -21.26
N PHE A 378 3.63 -11.58 -20.26
CA PHE A 378 2.76 -12.31 -19.35
C PHE A 378 3.40 -12.43 -17.98
N THR A 379 2.56 -12.64 -16.99
CA THR A 379 2.94 -12.90 -15.60
C THR A 379 2.51 -14.32 -15.25
N GLU A 380 3.41 -15.13 -14.71
CA GLU A 380 3.09 -16.40 -14.06
C GLU A 380 2.99 -16.19 -12.55
N ILE A 381 1.94 -16.72 -11.92
CA ILE A 381 1.72 -16.58 -10.49
C ILE A 381 1.65 -17.98 -9.86
N LYS A 382 2.54 -18.25 -8.93
CA LYS A 382 2.62 -19.52 -8.20
C LYS A 382 2.26 -19.32 -6.74
N TYR A 383 1.53 -20.26 -6.18
CA TYR A 383 1.09 -20.24 -4.79
C TYR A 383 1.60 -21.47 -4.05
N THR A 384 2.04 -21.27 -2.81
CA THR A 384 2.12 -22.37 -1.84
C THR A 384 1.08 -22.13 -0.76
N TYR A 385 0.63 -23.19 -0.13
CA TYR A 385 -0.44 -23.14 0.88
C TYR A 385 0.05 -23.76 2.18
N TYR A 386 -0.54 -23.35 3.30
CA TYR A 386 -0.32 -23.95 4.61
C TYR A 386 -0.91 -25.36 4.68
#